data_dbd7681a8e2e16d02d05f1a81c1148a2
#
_entry.id   dbd7681a8e2e16d02d05f1a81c1148a2
#
_cell.length_a   1.000
_cell.length_b   1.000
_cell.length_c   1.000
_cell.angle_alpha   90.00
_cell.angle_beta   90.00
_cell.angle_gamma   90.00
#
_symmetry.space_group_name_H-M   'P 1'
#
loop_
_entity.id
_entity.type
_entity.pdbx_description
1 polymer ?
#
loop_
_entity_poly.entity_id
_entity_poly.type
_entity_poly.pdbx_seq_one_letter_code
_entity_poly.pdbx_strand_id
1 'polypeptide(L)'
;FFLNIKFVIYENNLIIGKANKYLLPFAKKIFVSYQDLEGIPEKYKKKVISIGNLIREEIIEKKISFDEKNKFNNLKILVLGGSQGAKIFAENLPPIFEKIKNLKLSIKVYQQCQKNQNHQLSEFYEKAKIEHEIFNFKDSIIDYYLKTNLVITRSGASALGELINIKIPFISIPLPTSADNHQYKNA
;
A
#
# COMPACT_ATOMS: atom_id res chain seq x y z
N PHE A 1 -17.67 -26.28 5.80
CA PHE A 1 -18.95 -26.53 6.47
C PHE A 1 -19.13 -28.03 6.76
N PHE A 2 -19.04 -28.86 5.75
CA PHE A 2 -19.23 -30.31 5.88
C PHE A 2 -18.20 -31.02 6.76
N LEU A 3 -17.03 -30.43 6.96
CA LEU A 3 -15.93 -31.04 7.72
C LEU A 3 -15.89 -30.62 9.21
N ASN A 4 -16.84 -29.84 9.69
CA ASN A 4 -16.91 -29.32 11.06
C ASN A 4 -15.59 -28.66 11.57
N ILE A 5 -14.81 -28.07 10.65
CA ILE A 5 -13.54 -27.42 10.97
C ILE A 5 -13.84 -26.04 11.58
N LYS A 6 -13.33 -25.81 12.78
CA LYS A 6 -13.39 -24.50 13.45
C LYS A 6 -12.42 -23.55 12.78
N PHE A 7 -12.87 -22.35 12.42
CA PHE A 7 -12.02 -21.31 11.82
C PHE A 7 -12.25 -19.95 12.45
N VAL A 8 -11.35 -19.04 12.18
CA VAL A 8 -11.42 -17.64 12.55
C VAL A 8 -11.35 -16.78 11.29
N ILE A 9 -11.87 -15.57 11.34
CA ILE A 9 -11.75 -14.56 10.27
C ILE A 9 -10.74 -13.54 10.73
N TYR A 10 -9.94 -13.04 9.80
CA TYR A 10 -9.18 -11.81 9.94
C TYR A 10 -9.65 -10.80 8.88
N GLU A 11 -10.05 -9.59 9.33
CA GLU A 11 -10.42 -8.48 8.47
C GLU A 11 -9.42 -7.34 8.66
N ASN A 12 -8.78 -6.99 7.56
CA ASN A 12 -7.73 -5.99 7.52
C ASN A 12 -8.23 -4.58 7.15
N ASN A 13 -9.40 -4.49 6.51
CA ASN A 13 -9.97 -3.22 6.06
C ASN A 13 -10.85 -2.59 7.14
N LEU A 14 -11.15 -1.29 7.00
CA LEU A 14 -12.11 -0.56 7.84
C LEU A 14 -13.57 -0.94 7.59
N ILE A 15 -13.87 -1.63 6.49
CA ILE A 15 -15.18 -2.19 6.18
C ILE A 15 -15.08 -3.68 5.92
N ILE A 16 -15.99 -4.46 6.47
CA ILE A 16 -15.97 -5.92 6.28
C ILE A 16 -16.21 -6.30 4.81
N GLY A 17 -15.29 -7.07 4.24
CA GLY A 17 -15.42 -7.60 2.88
C GLY A 17 -16.57 -8.61 2.75
N LYS A 18 -17.16 -8.70 1.55
CA LYS A 18 -18.32 -9.57 1.25
C LYS A 18 -18.09 -11.02 1.67
N ALA A 19 -16.93 -11.58 1.33
CA ALA A 19 -16.61 -12.97 1.68
C ALA A 19 -16.62 -13.18 3.19
N ASN A 20 -15.95 -12.31 3.95
CA ASN A 20 -15.93 -12.37 5.40
C ASN A 20 -17.32 -12.19 6.00
N LYS A 21 -18.14 -11.31 5.42
CA LYS A 21 -19.53 -11.09 5.86
C LYS A 21 -20.38 -12.35 5.77
N TYR A 22 -20.24 -13.15 4.70
CA TYR A 22 -20.92 -14.44 4.57
C TYR A 22 -20.43 -15.48 5.58
N LEU A 23 -19.18 -15.39 6.01
CA LEU A 23 -18.57 -16.35 6.93
C LEU A 23 -18.81 -16.03 8.41
N LEU A 24 -19.27 -14.80 8.76
CA LEU A 24 -19.51 -14.37 10.14
C LEU A 24 -20.31 -15.35 11.02
N PRO A 25 -21.42 -15.95 10.54
CA PRO A 25 -22.20 -16.88 11.35
C PRO A 25 -21.39 -18.07 11.87
N PHE A 26 -20.47 -18.54 11.06
CA PHE A 26 -19.73 -19.80 11.25
C PHE A 26 -18.36 -19.62 11.90
N ALA A 27 -17.82 -18.40 11.87
CA ALA A 27 -16.53 -18.10 12.49
C ALA A 27 -16.62 -18.20 14.03
N LYS A 28 -15.59 -18.80 14.64
CA LYS A 28 -15.44 -18.86 16.10
C LYS A 28 -15.09 -17.50 16.69
N LYS A 29 -14.19 -16.77 16.04
CA LYS A 29 -13.72 -15.43 16.39
C LYS A 29 -13.49 -14.62 15.11
N ILE A 30 -13.52 -13.30 15.25
CA ILE A 30 -13.31 -12.34 14.18
C ILE A 30 -12.23 -11.38 14.67
N PHE A 31 -11.02 -11.54 14.14
CA PHE A 31 -9.92 -10.64 14.39
C PHE A 31 -9.99 -9.48 13.41
N VAL A 32 -9.76 -8.27 13.89
CA VAL A 32 -9.87 -7.05 13.07
C VAL A 32 -8.66 -6.16 13.29
N SER A 33 -8.26 -5.43 12.24
CA SER A 33 -7.19 -4.43 12.34
C SER A 33 -7.64 -3.18 13.07
N TYR A 34 -8.90 -2.80 12.89
CA TYR A 34 -9.46 -1.55 13.42
C TYR A 34 -10.66 -1.83 14.33
N GLN A 35 -10.69 -1.14 15.48
CA GLN A 35 -11.77 -1.30 16.46
C GLN A 35 -13.13 -0.86 15.90
N ASP A 36 -13.11 0.18 15.05
CA ASP A 36 -14.31 0.79 14.45
C ASP A 36 -14.70 0.18 13.11
N LEU A 37 -14.41 -1.12 12.92
CA LEU A 37 -14.75 -1.83 11.69
C LEU A 37 -16.26 -1.74 11.37
N GLU A 38 -16.58 -1.20 10.18
CA GLU A 38 -17.94 -1.06 9.70
C GLU A 38 -18.52 -2.36 9.10
N GLY A 39 -19.83 -2.51 9.18
CA GLY A 39 -20.59 -3.56 8.47
C GLY A 39 -20.72 -4.88 9.21
N ILE A 40 -20.25 -5.02 10.45
CA ILE A 40 -20.50 -6.18 11.30
C ILE A 40 -21.87 -6.03 12.01
N PRO A 41 -22.81 -6.97 11.81
CA PRO A 41 -24.08 -6.98 12.53
C PRO A 41 -23.87 -7.12 14.05
N GLU A 42 -24.71 -6.44 14.84
CA GLU A 42 -24.63 -6.38 16.30
C GLU A 42 -24.47 -7.77 16.95
N LYS A 43 -25.23 -8.74 16.48
CA LYS A 43 -25.21 -10.12 17.00
C LYS A 43 -23.83 -10.81 16.93
N TYR A 44 -22.91 -10.32 16.07
CA TYR A 44 -21.56 -10.89 15.93
C TYR A 44 -20.48 -10.07 16.63
N LYS A 45 -20.78 -8.87 17.13
CA LYS A 45 -19.80 -8.00 17.80
C LYS A 45 -19.09 -8.67 18.96
N LYS A 46 -19.77 -9.54 19.70
CA LYS A 46 -19.17 -10.33 20.81
C LYS A 46 -18.05 -11.29 20.34
N LYS A 47 -17.97 -11.61 19.06
CA LYS A 47 -16.90 -12.44 18.48
C LYS A 47 -15.70 -11.63 18.02
N VAL A 48 -15.81 -10.29 17.95
CA VAL A 48 -14.78 -9.38 17.42
C VAL A 48 -13.68 -9.17 18.45
N ILE A 49 -12.44 -9.23 17.99
CA ILE A 49 -11.24 -8.94 18.78
C ILE A 49 -10.34 -8.07 17.91
N SER A 50 -10.08 -6.83 18.36
CA SER A 50 -9.13 -5.95 17.68
C SER A 50 -7.70 -6.38 18.04
N ILE A 51 -6.88 -6.63 17.01
CA ILE A 51 -5.49 -7.06 17.16
C ILE A 51 -4.50 -6.18 16.39
N GLY A 52 -5.00 -5.18 15.66
CA GLY A 52 -4.18 -4.35 14.79
C GLY A 52 -3.84 -5.02 13.45
N ASN A 53 -3.01 -4.33 12.66
CA ASN A 53 -2.55 -4.84 11.38
C ASN A 53 -1.54 -5.96 11.54
N LEU A 54 -1.70 -7.05 10.78
CA LEU A 54 -0.66 -8.07 10.64
C LEU A 54 0.41 -7.54 9.69
N ILE A 55 1.58 -7.29 10.23
CA ILE A 55 2.72 -6.72 9.52
C ILE A 55 3.79 -7.81 9.39
N ARG A 56 4.47 -7.86 8.25
CA ARG A 56 5.56 -8.81 8.02
C ARG A 56 6.68 -8.58 9.03
N GLU A 57 7.27 -9.67 9.53
CA GLU A 57 8.32 -9.63 10.55
C GLU A 57 9.51 -8.78 10.11
N GLU A 58 9.95 -8.92 8.86
CA GLU A 58 11.03 -8.14 8.28
C GLU A 58 10.82 -6.60 8.35
N ILE A 59 9.54 -6.17 8.45
CA ILE A 59 9.15 -4.76 8.54
C ILE A 59 9.09 -4.31 10.00
N ILE A 60 8.67 -5.17 10.92
CA ILE A 60 8.55 -4.84 12.35
C ILE A 60 9.94 -4.52 12.94
N GLU A 61 10.95 -5.29 12.55
CA GLU A 61 12.31 -5.14 13.07
C GLU A 61 13.05 -3.91 12.53
N LYS A 62 12.59 -3.32 11.42
CA LYS A 62 13.25 -2.18 10.78
C LYS A 62 12.59 -0.88 11.21
N LYS A 63 13.33 -0.09 11.97
CA LYS A 63 12.97 1.32 12.22
C LYS A 63 13.80 2.20 11.29
N ILE A 64 13.14 3.02 10.49
CA ILE A 64 13.81 4.01 9.65
C ILE A 64 14.04 5.25 10.52
N SER A 65 15.31 5.60 10.72
CA SER A 65 15.66 6.91 11.23
C SER A 65 15.65 7.90 10.07
N PHE A 66 14.66 8.77 10.05
CA PHE A 66 14.64 9.87 9.08
C PHE A 66 15.67 10.91 9.47
N ASP A 67 16.74 11.02 8.70
CA ASP A 67 17.63 12.18 8.77
C ASP A 67 16.90 13.38 8.16
N GLU A 68 16.47 14.31 9.00
CA GLU A 68 15.70 15.49 8.59
C GLU A 68 16.45 16.42 7.64
N LYS A 69 17.79 16.42 7.66
CA LYS A 69 18.62 17.28 6.84
C LYS A 69 18.67 16.88 5.36
N ASN A 70 18.39 15.61 5.04
CA ASN A 70 18.42 15.08 3.67
C ASN A 70 17.06 15.09 2.94
N LYS A 71 15.99 15.49 3.62
CA LYS A 71 14.61 15.35 3.10
C LYS A 71 14.31 16.19 1.85
N PHE A 72 14.92 17.34 1.71
CA PHE A 72 14.52 18.31 0.67
C PHE A 72 15.49 18.41 -0.50
N ASN A 73 16.73 17.98 -0.37
CA ASN A 73 17.72 18.13 -1.45
C ASN A 73 17.73 16.97 -2.44
N ASN A 74 17.21 15.80 -2.08
CA ASN A 74 17.11 14.63 -2.95
C ASN A 74 15.86 13.82 -2.59
N LEU A 75 14.76 14.06 -3.29
CA LEU A 75 13.48 13.39 -3.06
C LEU A 75 13.49 12.01 -3.72
N LYS A 76 13.54 10.95 -2.92
CA LYS A 76 13.48 9.56 -3.36
C LYS A 76 12.05 9.03 -3.21
N ILE A 77 11.38 8.85 -4.33
CA ILE A 77 9.96 8.47 -4.38
C ILE A 77 9.83 7.01 -4.77
N LEU A 78 9.09 6.25 -3.97
CA LEU A 78 8.66 4.89 -4.32
C LEU A 78 7.20 4.91 -4.77
N VAL A 79 6.92 4.32 -5.92
CA VAL A 79 5.55 4.20 -6.47
C VAL A 79 5.13 2.75 -6.47
N LEU A 80 4.08 2.42 -5.71
CA LEU A 80 3.52 1.08 -5.55
C LEU A 80 2.04 1.06 -5.98
N GLY A 81 1.78 0.53 -7.16
CA GLY A 81 0.42 0.45 -7.70
C GLY A 81 -0.32 -0.84 -7.36
N GLY A 82 0.38 -1.89 -6.93
CA GLY A 82 -0.14 -3.24 -6.94
C GLY A 82 -0.47 -3.72 -8.37
N SER A 83 -1.11 -4.87 -8.50
CA SER A 83 -1.38 -5.48 -9.82
C SER A 83 -2.27 -4.62 -10.74
N GLN A 84 -3.27 -3.93 -10.18
CA GLN A 84 -4.24 -3.13 -10.95
C GLN A 84 -3.85 -1.65 -11.03
N GLY A 85 -3.19 -1.11 -10.04
CA GLY A 85 -2.84 0.31 -9.97
C GLY A 85 -1.53 0.67 -10.68
N ALA A 86 -0.65 -0.30 -10.89
CA ALA A 86 0.66 -0.06 -11.50
C ALA A 86 0.54 0.58 -12.90
N LYS A 87 -0.42 0.14 -13.72
CA LYS A 87 -0.67 0.70 -15.05
C LYS A 87 -1.00 2.19 -14.99
N ILE A 88 -1.99 2.57 -14.19
CA ILE A 88 -2.46 3.97 -14.09
C ILE A 88 -1.35 4.88 -13.56
N PHE A 89 -0.56 4.42 -12.61
CA PHE A 89 0.55 5.20 -12.08
C PHE A 89 1.67 5.39 -13.11
N ALA A 90 1.96 4.37 -13.90
CA ALA A 90 2.93 4.47 -14.99
C ALA A 90 2.49 5.43 -16.11
N GLU A 91 1.20 5.60 -16.33
CA GLU A 91 0.64 6.51 -17.34
C GLU A 91 0.55 7.95 -16.86
N ASN A 92 0.29 8.18 -15.57
CA ASN A 92 -0.10 9.52 -15.08
C ASN A 92 0.95 10.20 -14.20
N LEU A 93 1.82 9.46 -13.50
CA LEU A 93 2.81 10.09 -12.62
C LEU A 93 4.05 10.66 -13.32
N PRO A 94 4.57 10.07 -14.41
CA PRO A 94 5.79 10.55 -15.03
C PRO A 94 5.76 12.04 -15.43
N PRO A 95 4.68 12.60 -16.04
CA PRO A 95 4.60 14.02 -16.35
C PRO A 95 4.59 14.91 -15.10
N ILE A 96 4.10 14.39 -13.96
CA ILE A 96 4.12 15.11 -12.68
C ILE A 96 5.55 15.18 -12.15
N PHE A 97 6.28 14.08 -12.23
CA PHE A 97 7.70 14.04 -11.79
C PHE A 97 8.59 14.93 -12.66
N GLU A 98 8.31 15.03 -13.97
CA GLU A 98 8.99 15.97 -14.86
C GLU A 98 8.76 17.42 -14.43
N LYS A 99 7.52 17.79 -14.08
CA LYS A 99 7.21 19.12 -13.54
C LYS A 99 7.98 19.42 -12.26
N ILE A 100 8.05 18.43 -11.33
CA ILE A 100 8.81 18.55 -10.08
C ILE A 100 10.30 18.76 -10.38
N LYS A 101 10.86 17.98 -11.32
CA LYS A 101 12.25 18.14 -11.77
C LYS A 101 12.52 19.54 -12.32
N ASN A 102 11.60 20.10 -13.08
CA ASN A 102 11.71 21.44 -13.66
C ASN A 102 11.71 22.56 -12.60
N LEU A 103 11.22 22.27 -11.38
CA LEU A 103 11.36 23.16 -10.21
C LEU A 103 12.76 23.08 -9.56
N LYS A 104 13.75 22.45 -10.25
CA LYS A 104 15.13 22.25 -9.79
C LYS A 104 15.28 21.36 -8.54
N LEU A 105 14.26 20.54 -8.25
CA LEU A 105 14.35 19.56 -7.19
C LEU A 105 15.06 18.31 -7.73
N SER A 106 16.03 17.79 -6.98
CA SER A 106 16.63 16.49 -7.28
C SER A 106 15.67 15.39 -6.87
N ILE A 107 15.28 14.56 -7.84
CA ILE A 107 14.36 13.43 -7.60
C ILE A 107 14.95 12.14 -8.15
N LYS A 108 14.70 11.04 -7.43
CA LYS A 108 14.91 9.67 -7.89
C LYS A 108 13.62 8.88 -7.71
N VAL A 109 13.21 8.14 -8.74
CA VAL A 109 11.95 7.40 -8.75
C VAL A 109 12.22 5.91 -8.78
N TYR A 110 11.65 5.17 -7.82
CA TYR A 110 11.53 3.72 -7.84
C TYR A 110 10.09 3.39 -8.17
N GLN A 111 9.82 2.79 -9.33
CA GLN A 111 8.44 2.62 -9.76
C GLN A 111 8.10 1.19 -10.16
N GLN A 112 7.05 0.68 -9.53
CA GLN A 112 6.39 -0.54 -9.96
C GLN A 112 5.53 -0.28 -11.19
N CYS A 113 5.71 -1.08 -12.26
CA CYS A 113 4.84 -1.07 -13.43
C CYS A 113 4.59 -2.47 -13.99
N GLN A 114 3.74 -2.58 -15.00
CA GLN A 114 3.54 -3.83 -15.74
C GLN A 114 4.69 -4.05 -16.72
N LYS A 115 5.01 -5.32 -17.03
CA LYS A 115 6.15 -5.68 -17.92
C LYS A 115 6.10 -4.98 -19.27
N ASN A 116 4.92 -4.84 -19.86
CA ASN A 116 4.72 -4.19 -21.15
C ASN A 116 4.93 -2.66 -21.13
N GLN A 117 5.04 -2.05 -19.94
CA GLN A 117 5.26 -0.61 -19.78
C GLN A 117 6.72 -0.26 -19.48
N ASN A 118 7.58 -1.24 -19.19
CA ASN A 118 8.96 -1.02 -18.76
C ASN A 118 9.74 -0.11 -19.71
N HIS A 119 9.73 -0.42 -20.99
CA HIS A 119 10.49 0.32 -22.00
C HIS A 119 10.02 1.77 -22.11
N GLN A 120 8.72 1.98 -22.34
CA GLN A 120 8.14 3.30 -22.49
C GLN A 120 8.37 4.20 -21.27
N LEU A 121 8.25 3.61 -20.08
CA LEU A 121 8.44 4.33 -18.83
C LEU A 121 9.92 4.70 -18.61
N SER A 122 10.85 3.80 -18.91
CA SER A 122 12.30 4.07 -18.85
C SER A 122 12.69 5.18 -19.82
N GLU A 123 12.28 5.09 -21.08
CA GLU A 123 12.55 6.13 -22.09
C GLU A 123 12.04 7.51 -21.65
N PHE A 124 10.84 7.57 -21.03
CA PHE A 124 10.31 8.82 -20.52
C PHE A 124 11.23 9.43 -19.47
N TYR A 125 11.62 8.65 -18.45
CA TYR A 125 12.47 9.13 -17.37
C TYR A 125 13.87 9.50 -17.84
N GLU A 126 14.43 8.78 -18.81
CA GLU A 126 15.72 9.10 -19.45
C GLU A 126 15.66 10.45 -20.16
N LYS A 127 14.63 10.67 -21.01
CA LYS A 127 14.40 11.97 -21.70
C LYS A 127 14.21 13.12 -20.72
N ALA A 128 13.48 12.90 -19.64
CA ALA A 128 13.28 13.88 -18.57
C ALA A 128 14.51 14.05 -17.65
N LYS A 129 15.58 13.26 -17.85
CA LYS A 129 16.78 13.24 -16.99
C LYS A 129 16.44 13.00 -15.52
N ILE A 130 15.48 12.11 -15.25
CA ILE A 130 15.08 11.67 -13.92
C ILE A 130 15.77 10.36 -13.61
N GLU A 131 16.52 10.31 -12.50
CA GLU A 131 17.10 9.06 -12.01
C GLU A 131 15.99 8.10 -11.61
N HIS A 132 16.02 6.87 -12.11
CA HIS A 132 14.93 5.92 -11.89
C HIS A 132 15.41 4.48 -11.80
N GLU A 133 14.56 3.65 -11.17
CA GLU A 133 14.64 2.20 -11.19
C GLU A 133 13.21 1.65 -11.36
N ILE A 134 13.00 0.89 -12.43
CA ILE A 134 11.69 0.30 -12.76
C ILE A 134 11.71 -1.19 -12.42
N PHE A 135 10.65 -1.67 -11.78
CA PHE A 135 10.50 -3.07 -11.45
C PHE A 135 9.05 -3.54 -11.62
N ASN A 136 8.83 -4.84 -11.82
CA ASN A 136 7.50 -5.40 -11.98
C ASN A 136 6.97 -5.98 -10.66
N PHE A 137 7.71 -6.91 -10.08
CA PHE A 137 7.39 -7.54 -8.81
C PHE A 137 8.67 -7.73 -7.99
N LYS A 138 8.54 -7.61 -6.67
CA LYS A 138 9.59 -7.91 -5.71
C LYS A 138 9.00 -8.69 -4.55
N ASP A 139 9.65 -9.78 -4.16
CA ASP A 139 9.25 -10.59 -3.01
C ASP A 139 9.41 -9.81 -1.70
N SER A 140 10.49 -9.05 -1.57
CA SER A 140 10.70 -8.11 -0.48
C SER A 140 10.73 -6.67 -0.97
N ILE A 141 9.90 -5.83 -0.38
CA ILE A 141 9.80 -4.40 -0.67
C ILE A 141 10.58 -3.54 0.34
N ILE A 142 11.04 -4.16 1.42
CA ILE A 142 11.68 -3.45 2.53
C ILE A 142 12.91 -2.64 2.08
N ASP A 143 13.71 -3.19 1.16
CA ASP A 143 14.89 -2.50 0.62
C ASP A 143 14.54 -1.18 -0.08
N TYR A 144 13.36 -1.12 -0.70
CA TYR A 144 12.87 0.13 -1.30
C TYR A 144 12.35 1.08 -0.23
N TYR A 145 11.64 0.60 0.78
CA TYR A 145 11.21 1.44 1.89
C TYR A 145 12.41 2.11 2.57
N LEU A 146 13.52 1.37 2.79
CA LEU A 146 14.73 1.90 3.41
C LEU A 146 15.47 2.95 2.56
N LYS A 147 15.28 2.94 1.25
CA LYS A 147 15.95 3.85 0.30
C LYS A 147 15.14 5.10 -0.01
N THR A 148 13.86 5.16 0.37
CA THR A 148 12.92 6.21 -0.03
C THR A 148 12.49 7.09 1.13
N ASN A 149 12.09 8.32 0.82
CA ASN A 149 11.57 9.27 1.80
C ASN A 149 10.13 9.71 1.51
N LEU A 150 9.53 9.23 0.41
CA LEU A 150 8.11 9.39 0.09
C LEU A 150 7.61 8.16 -0.65
N VAL A 151 6.44 7.65 -0.29
CA VAL A 151 5.77 6.56 -1.02
C VAL A 151 4.46 7.05 -1.61
N ILE A 152 4.21 6.74 -2.88
CA ILE A 152 2.91 6.91 -3.54
C ILE A 152 2.32 5.52 -3.74
N THR A 153 1.16 5.26 -3.17
CA THR A 153 0.60 3.91 -3.17
C THR A 153 -0.93 3.89 -3.30
N ARG A 154 -1.49 2.72 -3.58
CA ARG A 154 -2.91 2.46 -3.42
C ARG A 154 -3.25 2.28 -1.95
N SER A 155 -4.52 2.56 -1.58
CA SER A 155 -5.00 2.50 -0.20
C SER A 155 -5.34 1.06 0.25
N GLY A 156 -4.45 0.13 -0.04
CA GLY A 156 -4.55 -1.25 0.47
C GLY A 156 -4.18 -1.31 1.95
N ALA A 157 -5.02 -1.90 2.79
CA ALA A 157 -4.86 -1.91 4.24
C ALA A 157 -3.49 -2.45 4.71
N SER A 158 -2.97 -3.52 4.07
CA SER A 158 -1.66 -4.09 4.41
C SER A 158 -0.52 -3.11 4.11
N ALA A 159 -0.53 -2.49 2.91
CA ALA A 159 0.51 -1.54 2.53
C ALA A 159 0.51 -0.31 3.44
N LEU A 160 -0.69 0.24 3.76
CA LEU A 160 -0.81 1.36 4.68
C LEU A 160 -0.34 0.99 6.08
N GLY A 161 -0.69 -0.18 6.59
CA GLY A 161 -0.23 -0.68 7.89
C GLY A 161 1.28 -0.79 7.97
N GLU A 162 1.94 -1.28 6.92
CA GLU A 162 3.40 -1.34 6.82
C GLU A 162 4.03 0.06 6.85
N LEU A 163 3.53 0.98 6.00
CA LEU A 163 4.06 2.35 5.90
C LEU A 163 3.92 3.13 7.20
N ILE A 164 2.79 2.97 7.90
CA ILE A 164 2.55 3.57 9.21
C ILE A 164 3.54 3.01 10.24
N ASN A 165 3.75 1.69 10.24
CA ASN A 165 4.68 1.05 11.18
C ASN A 165 6.12 1.53 11.00
N ILE A 166 6.57 1.66 9.74
CA ILE A 166 7.93 2.13 9.42
C ILE A 166 8.04 3.66 9.56
N LYS A 167 6.91 4.38 9.64
CA LYS A 167 6.82 5.85 9.70
C LYS A 167 7.35 6.57 8.46
N ILE A 168 7.19 5.98 7.27
CA ILE A 168 7.51 6.65 6.01
C ILE A 168 6.33 7.55 5.60
N PRO A 169 6.58 8.82 5.23
CA PRO A 169 5.56 9.66 4.61
C PRO A 169 5.02 9.03 3.32
N PHE A 170 3.70 9.06 3.14
CA PHE A 170 3.10 8.52 1.94
C PHE A 170 1.89 9.33 1.45
N ILE A 171 1.62 9.21 0.14
CA ILE A 171 0.40 9.68 -0.51
C ILE A 171 -0.40 8.44 -0.89
N SER A 172 -1.58 8.32 -0.31
CA SER A 172 -2.50 7.22 -0.56
C SER A 172 -3.53 7.61 -1.60
N ILE A 173 -3.62 6.83 -2.69
CA ILE A 173 -4.55 7.09 -3.80
C ILE A 173 -5.49 5.90 -3.92
N PRO A 174 -6.74 6.01 -3.47
CA PRO A 174 -7.70 4.91 -3.53
C PRO A 174 -7.95 4.41 -4.95
N LEU A 175 -8.18 3.11 -5.10
CA LEU A 175 -8.63 2.52 -6.37
C LEU A 175 -10.14 2.72 -6.50
N PRO A 176 -10.63 3.46 -7.52
CA PRO A 176 -12.06 3.76 -7.66
C PRO A 176 -12.94 2.52 -7.82
N THR A 177 -12.38 1.45 -8.40
CA THR A 177 -13.07 0.17 -8.63
C THR A 177 -12.86 -0.85 -7.52
N SER A 178 -12.38 -0.42 -6.35
CA SER A 178 -12.19 -1.33 -5.22
C SER A 178 -13.52 -1.88 -4.72
N ALA A 179 -13.57 -3.19 -4.45
CA ALA A 179 -14.78 -3.84 -3.93
C ALA A 179 -15.25 -3.12 -2.66
N ASP A 180 -16.56 -2.86 -2.57
CA ASP A 180 -17.21 -2.19 -1.43
C ASP A 180 -16.56 -0.83 -1.03
N ASN A 181 -15.84 -0.17 -1.98
CA ASN A 181 -15.12 1.08 -1.75
C ASN A 181 -14.13 1.02 -0.57
N HIS A 182 -13.64 -0.18 -0.20
CA HIS A 182 -12.79 -0.35 0.97
C HIS A 182 -11.52 0.53 0.93
N GLN A 183 -10.96 0.80 -0.27
CA GLN A 183 -9.79 1.66 -0.36
C GLN A 183 -10.06 3.13 -0.04
N TYR A 184 -11.27 3.63 -0.31
CA TYR A 184 -11.67 4.97 0.13
C TYR A 184 -11.80 5.08 1.65
N LYS A 185 -12.25 3.99 2.28
CA LYS A 185 -12.36 3.93 3.75
C LYS A 185 -10.99 3.81 4.42
N ASN A 186 -10.05 3.12 3.79
CA ASN A 186 -8.70 2.95 4.31
C ASN A 186 -7.84 4.21 4.16
N ALA A 187 -8.15 5.10 3.19
CA ALA A 187 -7.41 6.34 2.92
C ALA A 187 -7.74 7.45 3.90
#